data_b4ce10e71653bb47ac9a1a8201a8a9e7
#
_entry.id   b4ce10e71653bb47ac9a1a8201a8a9e7
#
_cell.length_a   1.000
_cell.length_b   1.000
_cell.length_c   1.000
_cell.angle_alpha   90.00
_cell.angle_beta   90.00
_cell.angle_gamma   90.00
#
_symmetry.space_group_name_H-M   'P 1'
#
loop_
_entity.id
_entity.type
_entity.pdbx_description
1 polymer ?
#
loop_
_entity_poly.entity_id
_entity_poly.type
_entity_poly.pdbx_seq_one_letter_code
_entity_poly.pdbx_strand_id
1 'polypeptide(L)'
;MTTTFNPNTDRSIGWSDSSLDDFASDFSRMPEKNVLLEGDFGPEAAAWEEDREVLAKISQVSELSEMGLSGYSKNLADDAVGAFFKEMARYPLLEASEEIELARQVRFLTRVENASEKLTRELGRKPTRQEMLAKLKISDSELTLKLHEGRAAKRRMIRSNLRLVVSIAKRYLNRGVPFLDLIQEGALGLNRATEKFDPDKGYKFSTYAYWWIRQGITRTIANDARTIRLPIHIVEKLNKLKKAHRDLRRDLQRNPTEQELAIALDVTVDQLRSLQQVRRRSLSLNHRVGKGEDTELMELLEDSKTQTPESKISETMMRQEITSVLTEVLTEREKDIITLRYGLTTGETHTLEEVGGIFNLSRERVRQIQTKAMRKLRRPQVASRLKGWLK
;
A
#
# COMPACT_ATOMS: atom_id res chain seq x y z
N MET A 1 9.70 16.16 -31.96
CA MET A 1 9.06 17.02 -30.97
C MET A 1 9.45 16.51 -29.59
N THR A 2 10.36 17.21 -28.96
CA THR A 2 10.99 16.87 -27.68
C THR A 2 10.04 17.29 -26.55
N THR A 3 9.45 16.33 -25.85
CA THR A 3 8.70 16.56 -24.61
C THR A 3 9.67 16.66 -23.45
N THR A 4 9.85 17.86 -22.96
CA THR A 4 10.60 18.19 -21.74
C THR A 4 9.90 17.63 -20.52
N PHE A 5 10.61 16.80 -19.78
CA PHE A 5 10.23 16.26 -18.47
C PHE A 5 10.34 17.40 -17.43
N ASN A 6 9.25 17.72 -16.74
CA ASN A 6 9.20 18.72 -15.69
C ASN A 6 9.28 18.01 -14.31
N PRO A 7 10.36 18.20 -13.51
CA PRO A 7 10.59 17.43 -12.27
C PRO A 7 9.98 18.06 -11.01
N ASN A 8 8.94 18.91 -11.10
CA ASN A 8 8.35 19.60 -9.94
C ASN A 8 6.86 19.29 -9.77
N THR A 9 6.53 18.01 -9.56
CA THR A 9 5.29 17.64 -8.87
C THR A 9 5.66 16.86 -7.62
N ASP A 10 6.10 17.61 -6.62
CA ASP A 10 6.13 17.18 -5.23
C ASP A 10 4.69 16.93 -4.78
N ARG A 11 4.21 15.70 -4.97
CA ARG A 11 3.03 15.21 -4.30
C ARG A 11 3.42 14.88 -2.87
N SER A 12 3.48 15.91 -2.03
CA SER A 12 3.27 15.73 -0.60
C SER A 12 1.95 14.95 -0.46
N ILE A 13 2.05 13.67 -0.12
CA ILE A 13 0.92 12.82 0.24
C ILE A 13 0.37 13.42 1.53
N GLY A 14 -0.58 14.35 1.35
CA GLY A 14 -1.34 14.95 2.43
C GLY A 14 -2.09 13.82 3.14
N TRP A 15 -1.67 13.54 4.34
CA TRP A 15 -2.40 12.72 5.28
C TRP A 15 -3.68 13.47 5.60
N SER A 16 -4.83 12.95 5.17
CA SER A 16 -6.10 13.47 5.64
C SER A 16 -6.22 13.13 7.13
N ASP A 17 -6.10 14.12 7.99
CA ASP A 17 -6.18 14.02 9.44
C ASP A 17 -7.53 13.46 9.94
N SER A 18 -8.57 13.44 9.10
CA SER A 18 -9.92 13.02 9.48
C SER A 18 -10.04 11.58 10.01
N SER A 19 -9.25 10.64 9.48
CA SER A 19 -9.27 9.25 9.97
C SER A 19 -8.47 9.03 11.27
N LEU A 20 -7.66 10.02 11.66
CA LEU A 20 -6.86 10.01 12.90
C LEU A 20 -7.58 10.73 14.03
N ASP A 21 -8.41 11.71 13.70
CA ASP A 21 -9.23 12.42 14.68
C ASP A 21 -10.44 11.58 15.11
N ASP A 22 -10.98 10.72 14.25
CA ASP A 22 -11.99 9.71 14.62
C ASP A 22 -11.44 8.73 15.66
N PHE A 23 -10.18 8.30 15.51
CA PHE A 23 -9.53 7.41 16.48
C PHE A 23 -9.19 8.13 17.79
N ALA A 24 -8.83 9.41 17.75
CA ALA A 24 -8.59 10.22 18.93
C ALA A 24 -9.90 10.57 19.67
N SER A 25 -11.04 10.64 18.95
CA SER A 25 -12.36 10.87 19.56
C SER A 25 -12.88 9.63 20.29
N ASP A 26 -12.57 8.42 19.79
CA ASP A 26 -12.87 7.16 20.49
C ASP A 26 -12.06 7.01 21.78
N PHE A 27 -10.84 7.57 21.81
CA PHE A 27 -10.00 7.54 23.00
C PHE A 27 -10.49 8.50 24.10
N SER A 28 -11.14 9.62 23.74
CA SER A 28 -11.78 10.54 24.71
C SER A 28 -13.06 9.98 25.32
N ARG A 29 -13.60 8.88 24.79
CA ARG A 29 -14.75 8.12 25.32
C ARG A 29 -14.35 6.96 26.24
N MET A 30 -13.08 6.80 26.62
CA MET A 30 -12.68 5.76 27.58
C MET A 30 -13.30 6.03 28.95
N PRO A 31 -14.00 5.06 29.55
CA PRO A 31 -14.62 5.21 30.85
C PRO A 31 -13.58 5.36 31.97
N GLU A 32 -13.96 6.11 32.99
CA GLU A 32 -13.18 6.32 34.22
C GLU A 32 -12.86 4.97 34.91
N LYS A 33 -11.76 4.95 35.60
CA LYS A 33 -10.98 3.90 36.28
C LYS A 33 -11.60 2.55 36.66
N ASN A 34 -12.92 2.34 36.64
CA ASN A 34 -13.56 1.13 37.21
C ASN A 34 -14.52 0.36 36.28
N VAL A 35 -14.67 0.72 35.01
CA VAL A 35 -15.67 0.09 34.09
C VAL A 35 -15.02 -0.78 33.01
N LEU A 36 -13.76 -1.15 33.16
CA LEU A 36 -13.03 -1.98 32.17
C LEU A 36 -13.31 -3.50 32.27
N LEU A 37 -14.29 -3.94 33.06
CA LEU A 37 -14.51 -5.36 33.29
C LEU A 37 -15.74 -5.99 32.61
N GLU A 38 -16.73 -5.21 32.16
CA GLU A 38 -17.92 -5.79 31.51
C GLU A 38 -18.52 -4.76 30.51
N GLY A 39 -18.37 -4.97 29.19
CA GLY A 39 -19.13 -4.21 28.21
C GLY A 39 -18.53 -4.21 26.81
N ASP A 40 -19.05 -5.03 25.97
CA ASP A 40 -19.30 -4.90 24.53
C ASP A 40 -18.26 -4.15 23.67
N PHE A 41 -17.04 -4.62 23.68
CA PHE A 41 -16.06 -4.34 22.64
C PHE A 41 -16.03 -5.52 21.68
N GLY A 42 -16.33 -5.23 20.39
CA GLY A 42 -16.40 -6.22 19.34
C GLY A 42 -15.14 -7.11 19.20
N PRO A 43 -14.98 -7.90 18.15
CA PRO A 43 -13.98 -8.98 18.02
C PRO A 43 -12.50 -8.58 18.20
N GLU A 44 -12.23 -7.33 18.49
CA GLU A 44 -10.91 -6.83 18.91
C GLU A 44 -10.59 -7.18 20.39
N ALA A 45 -11.60 -7.49 21.20
CA ALA A 45 -11.42 -7.76 22.63
C ALA A 45 -10.50 -8.97 22.92
N ALA A 46 -10.50 -9.98 22.08
CA ALA A 46 -9.61 -11.14 22.24
C ALA A 46 -8.11 -10.81 21.96
N ALA A 47 -7.85 -9.75 21.19
CA ALA A 47 -6.50 -9.20 21.05
C ALA A 47 -6.05 -8.42 22.31
N TRP A 48 -7.01 -7.98 23.13
CA TRP A 48 -6.76 -7.23 24.37
C TRP A 48 -6.20 -8.08 25.48
N GLU A 49 -6.58 -9.36 25.59
CA GLU A 49 -6.05 -10.25 26.62
C GLU A 49 -4.58 -10.57 26.39
N GLU A 50 -4.19 -10.87 25.14
CA GLU A 50 -2.76 -11.01 24.78
C GLU A 50 -1.98 -9.71 25.01
N ASP A 51 -2.60 -8.55 24.72
CA ASP A 51 -1.97 -7.24 24.90
C ASP A 51 -1.90 -6.81 26.37
N ARG A 52 -2.85 -7.23 27.22
CA ARG A 52 -2.87 -6.95 28.66
C ARG A 52 -1.72 -7.66 29.40
N GLU A 53 -1.41 -8.88 29.04
CA GLU A 53 -0.25 -9.62 29.57
C GLU A 53 1.07 -8.97 29.16
N VAL A 54 1.10 -8.41 27.94
CA VAL A 54 2.27 -7.65 27.43
C VAL A 54 2.41 -6.29 28.12
N LEU A 55 1.32 -5.57 28.36
CA LEU A 55 1.35 -4.32 29.12
C LEU A 55 1.79 -4.55 30.56
N ALA A 56 1.41 -5.67 31.18
CA ALA A 56 1.89 -6.08 32.49
C ALA A 56 3.40 -6.39 32.45
N LYS A 57 3.89 -7.09 31.41
CA LYS A 57 5.31 -7.34 31.20
C LYS A 57 6.12 -6.08 30.84
N ILE A 58 5.52 -5.13 30.13
CA ILE A 58 6.14 -3.82 29.81
C ILE A 58 6.30 -2.95 31.07
N SER A 59 5.38 -3.07 32.03
CA SER A 59 5.52 -2.37 33.33
C SER A 59 6.69 -2.90 34.19
N GLN A 60 7.21 -4.10 33.88
CA GLN A 60 8.35 -4.74 34.53
C GLN A 60 9.65 -4.63 33.70
N VAL A 61 9.70 -3.79 32.67
CA VAL A 61 10.80 -3.65 31.68
C VAL A 61 12.12 -3.09 32.27
N SER A 62 12.32 -3.09 33.57
CA SER A 62 13.67 -2.96 34.15
C SER A 62 14.61 -4.15 33.80
N GLU A 63 14.07 -5.29 33.37
CA GLU A 63 14.84 -6.52 33.08
C GLU A 63 15.23 -6.76 31.61
N LEU A 64 14.88 -5.89 30.67
CA LEU A 64 15.23 -6.04 29.23
C LEU A 64 16.72 -5.83 28.92
N SER A 65 17.54 -5.50 29.91
CA SER A 65 19.00 -5.40 29.74
C SER A 65 19.70 -6.78 29.57
N GLU A 66 19.03 -7.87 29.95
CA GLU A 66 19.61 -9.21 29.98
C GLU A 66 19.06 -10.19 28.93
N MET A 67 18.03 -9.85 28.18
CA MET A 67 17.58 -10.70 27.09
C MET A 67 18.58 -10.61 25.93
N GLY A 68 19.57 -11.53 26.00
CA GLY A 68 20.60 -11.73 24.99
C GLY A 68 20.07 -11.73 23.56
N LEU A 69 20.39 -10.68 22.83
CA LEU A 69 20.27 -10.57 21.38
C LEU A 69 21.31 -11.46 20.66
N SER A 70 21.77 -12.52 21.30
CA SER A 70 22.84 -13.42 20.88
C SER A 70 22.48 -14.39 19.75
N GLY A 71 21.35 -14.26 19.10
CA GLY A 71 20.88 -15.23 18.10
C GLY A 71 20.61 -14.69 16.70
N TYR A 72 20.91 -13.43 16.39
CA TYR A 72 20.68 -12.87 15.06
C TYR A 72 21.93 -12.88 14.18
N SER A 73 21.79 -13.52 13.07
CA SER A 73 22.67 -13.90 11.97
C SER A 73 23.67 -12.85 11.42
N LYS A 74 24.81 -13.35 10.93
CA LYS A 74 26.05 -12.71 10.46
C LYS A 74 26.01 -11.99 9.11
N ASN A 75 24.93 -11.30 8.73
CA ASN A 75 24.84 -10.57 7.45
C ASN A 75 25.01 -9.05 7.65
N LEU A 76 25.42 -8.32 6.62
CA LEU A 76 25.63 -6.86 6.62
C LEU A 76 24.46 -6.04 7.22
N ALA A 77 23.22 -6.57 7.18
CA ALA A 77 22.06 -5.97 7.83
C ALA A 77 22.15 -6.02 9.37
N ASP A 78 22.81 -7.03 9.94
CA ASP A 78 23.00 -7.17 11.39
C ASP A 78 23.88 -6.07 11.97
N ASP A 79 24.82 -5.55 11.20
CA ASP A 79 25.70 -4.47 11.62
C ASP A 79 24.93 -3.15 11.84
N ALA A 80 23.97 -2.85 10.95
CA ALA A 80 23.09 -1.67 11.07
C ALA A 80 22.13 -1.78 12.28
N VAL A 81 21.55 -2.96 12.51
CA VAL A 81 20.68 -3.22 13.67
C VAL A 81 21.48 -3.16 14.97
N GLY A 82 22.66 -3.75 14.99
CA GLY A 82 23.59 -3.71 16.13
C GLY A 82 24.04 -2.28 16.45
N ALA A 83 24.39 -1.49 15.44
CA ALA A 83 24.74 -0.08 15.59
C ALA A 83 23.58 0.74 16.19
N PHE A 84 22.35 0.52 15.70
CA PHE A 84 21.17 1.16 16.23
C PHE A 84 20.92 0.83 17.71
N PHE A 85 21.06 -0.44 18.09
CA PHE A 85 20.89 -0.85 19.49
C PHE A 85 21.97 -0.28 20.41
N LYS A 86 23.20 -0.21 19.94
CA LYS A 86 24.32 0.40 20.67
C LYS A 86 24.09 1.89 20.92
N GLU A 87 23.53 2.61 19.93
CA GLU A 87 23.18 4.01 20.09
C GLU A 87 21.97 4.19 21.04
N MET A 88 20.92 3.39 20.88
CA MET A 88 19.74 3.40 21.74
C MET A 88 20.10 3.13 23.22
N ALA A 89 21.03 2.24 23.49
CA ALA A 89 21.46 1.89 24.85
C ALA A 89 22.10 3.06 25.61
N ARG A 90 22.56 4.10 24.93
CA ARG A 90 23.15 5.29 25.56
C ARG A 90 22.13 6.14 26.34
N TYR A 91 20.84 5.97 26.04
CA TYR A 91 19.78 6.77 26.67
C TYR A 91 19.14 5.98 27.82
N PRO A 92 19.22 6.47 29.08
CA PRO A 92 18.62 5.80 30.22
C PRO A 92 17.08 5.87 30.13
N LEU A 93 16.43 4.97 30.86
CA LEU A 93 14.98 5.02 31.05
C LEU A 93 14.62 6.25 31.89
N LEU A 94 13.45 6.80 31.63
CA LEU A 94 12.92 7.94 32.38
C LEU A 94 12.16 7.46 33.62
N GLU A 95 12.29 8.22 34.70
CA GLU A 95 11.45 8.06 35.87
C GLU A 95 10.04 8.69 35.62
N ALA A 96 9.04 8.24 36.35
CA ALA A 96 7.67 8.72 36.18
C ALA A 96 7.53 10.25 36.42
N SER A 97 8.32 10.81 37.33
CA SER A 97 8.42 12.24 37.61
C SER A 97 8.99 13.02 36.41
N GLU A 98 10.06 12.50 35.80
CA GLU A 98 10.68 13.07 34.60
C GLU A 98 9.76 12.99 33.39
N GLU A 99 9.01 11.87 33.22
CA GLU A 99 8.03 11.74 32.13
C GLU A 99 6.97 12.85 32.19
N ILE A 100 6.47 13.15 33.38
CA ILE A 100 5.45 14.20 33.59
C ILE A 100 6.03 15.59 33.27
N GLU A 101 7.24 15.86 33.74
CA GLU A 101 7.88 17.17 33.51
C GLU A 101 8.17 17.38 32.00
N LEU A 102 8.79 16.40 31.36
CA LEU A 102 9.07 16.44 29.91
C LEU A 102 7.78 16.55 29.09
N ALA A 103 6.72 15.81 29.47
CA ALA A 103 5.43 15.90 28.81
C ALA A 103 4.80 17.29 28.90
N ARG A 104 4.93 17.99 30.03
CA ARG A 104 4.46 19.39 30.19
C ARG A 104 5.22 20.33 29.24
N GLN A 105 6.54 20.16 29.13
CA GLN A 105 7.36 20.96 28.21
C GLN A 105 6.98 20.70 26.75
N VAL A 106 6.73 19.45 26.36
CA VAL A 106 6.27 19.09 25.01
C VAL A 106 4.87 19.63 24.73
N ARG A 107 3.96 19.56 25.69
CA ARG A 107 2.60 20.12 25.56
C ARG A 107 2.63 21.63 25.28
N PHE A 108 3.55 22.35 25.93
CA PHE A 108 3.75 23.78 25.62
C PHE A 108 4.22 23.97 24.16
N LEU A 109 5.19 23.18 23.69
CA LEU A 109 5.67 23.21 22.31
C LEU A 109 4.50 22.99 21.31
N THR A 110 3.72 21.94 21.50
CA THR A 110 2.55 21.62 20.67
C THR A 110 1.49 22.74 20.71
N ARG A 111 1.29 23.37 21.88
CA ARG A 111 0.39 24.52 21.98
C ARG A 111 0.87 25.70 21.13
N VAL A 112 2.17 25.97 21.09
CA VAL A 112 2.76 27.03 20.25
C VAL A 112 2.61 26.70 18.77
N GLU A 113 2.89 25.44 18.38
CA GLU A 113 2.75 24.96 17.01
C GLU A 113 1.30 25.07 16.52
N ASN A 114 0.34 24.60 17.31
CA ASN A 114 -1.09 24.72 17.01
C ASN A 114 -1.57 26.19 16.92
N ALA A 115 -1.03 27.08 17.76
CA ALA A 115 -1.34 28.51 17.68
C ALA A 115 -0.78 29.13 16.38
N SER A 116 0.42 28.71 15.97
CA SER A 116 1.02 29.12 14.70
C SER A 116 0.19 28.67 13.50
N GLU A 117 -0.26 27.42 13.49
CA GLU A 117 -1.11 26.90 12.41
C GLU A 117 -2.46 27.61 12.33
N LYS A 118 -3.11 27.85 13.48
CA LYS A 118 -4.37 28.61 13.53
C LYS A 118 -4.20 30.01 12.95
N LEU A 119 -3.16 30.73 13.39
CA LEU A 119 -2.85 32.06 12.84
C LEU A 119 -2.51 32.00 11.33
N THR A 120 -1.84 30.97 10.88
CA THR A 120 -1.55 30.78 9.45
C THR A 120 -2.84 30.60 8.64
N ARG A 121 -3.81 29.86 9.16
CA ARG A 121 -5.13 29.69 8.51
C ARG A 121 -5.96 31.00 8.55
N GLU A 122 -5.90 31.75 9.67
CA GLU A 122 -6.60 33.04 9.83
C GLU A 122 -6.00 34.15 8.92
N LEU A 123 -4.68 34.20 8.78
CA LEU A 123 -3.96 35.26 8.06
C LEU A 123 -3.65 34.92 6.60
N GLY A 124 -3.78 33.65 6.19
CA GLY A 124 -3.35 33.16 4.86
C GLY A 124 -1.84 33.20 4.61
N ARG A 125 -1.04 33.53 5.64
CA ARG A 125 0.42 33.57 5.62
C ARG A 125 1.02 33.09 6.93
N LYS A 126 2.30 32.74 6.94
CA LYS A 126 2.99 32.41 8.19
C LYS A 126 2.95 33.63 9.13
N PRO A 127 2.54 33.42 10.41
CA PRO A 127 2.45 34.49 11.39
C PRO A 127 3.84 35.06 11.69
N THR A 128 3.91 36.36 11.88
CA THR A 128 5.12 37.04 12.38
C THR A 128 5.35 36.68 13.84
N ARG A 129 6.60 36.85 14.29
CA ARG A 129 6.98 36.56 15.68
C ARG A 129 6.19 37.43 16.67
N GLN A 130 5.94 38.68 16.31
CA GLN A 130 5.14 39.62 17.14
C GLN A 130 3.68 39.17 17.29
N GLU A 131 3.06 38.71 16.22
CA GLU A 131 1.69 38.15 16.23
C GLU A 131 1.59 36.90 17.11
N MET A 132 2.63 36.04 17.09
CA MET A 132 2.70 34.89 18.00
C MET A 132 2.81 35.30 19.48
N LEU A 133 3.67 36.26 19.78
CA LEU A 133 3.82 36.78 21.15
C LEU A 133 2.53 37.41 21.67
N ALA A 134 1.83 38.17 20.83
CA ALA A 134 0.54 38.76 21.17
C ALA A 134 -0.54 37.71 21.47
N LYS A 135 -0.59 36.64 20.66
CA LYS A 135 -1.56 35.53 20.84
C LYS A 135 -1.27 34.69 22.09
N LEU A 136 0.00 34.49 22.43
CA LEU A 136 0.43 33.65 23.57
C LEU A 136 0.60 34.44 24.85
N LYS A 137 0.66 35.77 24.79
CA LYS A 137 0.89 36.70 25.94
C LYS A 137 2.18 36.35 26.69
N ILE A 138 3.27 36.13 25.99
CA ILE A 138 4.57 35.69 26.52
C ILE A 138 5.66 36.61 25.96
N SER A 139 6.76 36.81 26.70
CA SER A 139 7.91 37.61 26.25
C SER A 139 8.71 36.84 25.18
N ASP A 140 9.46 37.55 24.35
CA ASP A 140 10.25 36.96 23.28
C ASP A 140 11.36 36.03 23.79
N SER A 141 12.06 36.43 24.84
CA SER A 141 13.07 35.61 25.50
C SER A 141 12.50 34.33 26.09
N GLU A 142 11.34 34.42 26.73
CA GLU A 142 10.66 33.28 27.32
C GLU A 142 10.15 32.30 26.25
N LEU A 143 9.61 32.81 25.15
CA LEU A 143 9.19 31.96 24.01
C LEU A 143 10.36 31.18 23.45
N THR A 144 11.51 31.84 23.24
CA THR A 144 12.71 31.19 22.68
C THR A 144 13.23 30.09 23.61
N LEU A 145 13.32 30.37 24.90
CA LEU A 145 13.76 29.40 25.90
C LEU A 145 12.83 28.18 25.94
N LYS A 146 11.52 28.42 26.11
CA LYS A 146 10.52 27.33 26.17
C LYS A 146 10.43 26.50 24.90
N LEU A 147 10.62 27.09 23.71
CA LEU A 147 10.70 26.33 22.46
C LEU A 147 11.96 25.45 22.40
N HIS A 148 13.09 25.95 22.90
CA HIS A 148 14.32 25.16 22.94
C HIS A 148 14.17 23.99 23.93
N GLU A 149 13.67 24.26 25.14
CA GLU A 149 13.38 23.25 26.16
C GLU A 149 12.37 22.21 25.66
N GLY A 150 11.26 22.63 25.06
CA GLY A 150 10.25 21.73 24.54
C GLY A 150 10.78 20.81 23.44
N ARG A 151 11.63 21.32 22.54
CA ARG A 151 12.29 20.49 21.51
C ARG A 151 13.31 19.52 22.12
N ALA A 152 14.05 19.94 23.13
CA ALA A 152 14.99 19.08 23.85
C ALA A 152 14.25 17.98 24.62
N ALA A 153 13.15 18.36 25.31
CA ALA A 153 12.29 17.42 26.03
C ALA A 153 11.66 16.38 25.09
N LYS A 154 11.13 16.80 23.95
CA LYS A 154 10.56 15.92 22.94
C LYS A 154 11.62 14.89 22.45
N ARG A 155 12.82 15.35 22.11
CA ARG A 155 13.92 14.47 21.72
C ARG A 155 14.32 13.49 22.81
N ARG A 156 14.43 13.94 24.07
CA ARG A 156 14.75 13.10 25.22
C ARG A 156 13.68 12.04 25.44
N MET A 157 12.42 12.43 25.42
CA MET A 157 11.27 11.54 25.63
C MET A 157 11.20 10.46 24.56
N ILE A 158 11.42 10.80 23.27
CA ILE A 158 11.47 9.82 22.18
C ILE A 158 12.65 8.87 22.34
N ARG A 159 13.88 9.39 22.54
CA ARG A 159 15.10 8.56 22.60
C ARG A 159 15.06 7.56 23.74
N SER A 160 14.61 7.96 24.93
CA SER A 160 14.52 7.07 26.10
C SER A 160 13.45 5.98 25.92
N ASN A 161 12.45 6.20 25.06
CA ASN A 161 11.37 5.24 24.80
C ASN A 161 11.53 4.44 23.50
N LEU A 162 12.67 4.56 22.78
CA LEU A 162 12.93 3.71 21.59
C LEU A 162 12.98 2.22 21.92
N ARG A 163 13.39 1.86 23.13
CA ARG A 163 13.38 0.47 23.63
C ARG A 163 11.96 -0.13 23.63
N LEU A 164 10.97 0.67 23.96
CA LEU A 164 9.54 0.28 23.87
C LEU A 164 9.14 -0.01 22.42
N VAL A 165 9.55 0.84 21.47
CA VAL A 165 9.29 0.61 20.04
C VAL A 165 9.86 -0.72 19.57
N VAL A 166 11.11 -1.01 19.93
CA VAL A 166 11.81 -2.27 19.57
C VAL A 166 11.08 -3.49 20.15
N SER A 167 10.64 -3.43 21.40
CA SER A 167 9.93 -4.54 22.06
C SER A 167 8.60 -4.85 21.38
N ILE A 168 7.90 -3.82 20.88
CA ILE A 168 6.65 -3.98 20.13
C ILE A 168 6.93 -4.48 18.71
N ALA A 169 7.90 -3.87 17.99
CA ALA A 169 8.24 -4.24 16.62
C ALA A 169 8.72 -5.69 16.47
N LYS A 170 9.40 -6.23 17.49
CA LYS A 170 9.87 -7.63 17.53
C LYS A 170 8.72 -8.64 17.30
N ARG A 171 7.50 -8.35 17.74
CA ARG A 171 6.33 -9.23 17.55
C ARG A 171 5.80 -9.25 16.10
N TYR A 172 6.26 -8.31 15.28
CA TYR A 172 5.83 -8.15 13.88
C TYR A 172 6.90 -8.56 12.87
N LEU A 173 7.95 -9.24 13.33
CA LEU A 173 8.99 -9.83 12.47
C LEU A 173 8.38 -10.82 11.46
N ASN A 174 9.07 -11.00 10.33
CA ASN A 174 8.71 -11.95 9.27
C ASN A 174 7.33 -11.71 8.63
N ARG A 175 6.86 -10.47 8.66
CA ARG A 175 5.58 -10.09 8.03
C ARG A 175 5.74 -9.41 6.66
N GLY A 176 6.94 -9.40 6.09
CA GLY A 176 7.22 -8.88 4.74
C GLY A 176 7.78 -7.45 4.73
N VAL A 177 8.04 -6.86 5.90
CA VAL A 177 8.71 -5.57 6.06
C VAL A 177 10.00 -5.75 6.84
N PRO A 178 11.12 -5.13 6.45
CA PRO A 178 12.38 -5.18 7.19
C PRO A 178 12.23 -4.66 8.63
N PHE A 179 13.01 -5.23 9.55
CA PHE A 179 12.88 -4.91 10.98
C PHE A 179 13.16 -3.43 11.30
N LEU A 180 14.19 -2.86 10.67
CA LEU A 180 14.52 -1.44 10.86
C LEU A 180 13.40 -0.52 10.40
N ASP A 181 12.71 -0.87 9.30
CA ASP A 181 11.59 -0.08 8.80
C ASP A 181 10.40 -0.14 9.76
N LEU A 182 10.13 -1.31 10.36
CA LEU A 182 9.12 -1.44 11.42
C LEU A 182 9.45 -0.56 12.64
N ILE A 183 10.73 -0.49 13.02
CA ILE A 183 11.20 0.38 14.11
C ILE A 183 11.01 1.85 13.74
N GLN A 184 11.36 2.27 12.53
CA GLN A 184 11.22 3.67 12.10
C GLN A 184 9.74 4.09 12.11
N GLU A 185 8.86 3.28 11.55
CA GLU A 185 7.42 3.56 11.55
C GLU A 185 6.81 3.53 12.96
N GLY A 186 7.29 2.62 13.80
CA GLY A 186 6.96 2.62 15.22
C GLY A 186 7.44 3.87 15.93
N ALA A 187 8.63 4.38 15.60
CA ALA A 187 9.18 5.62 16.16
C ALA A 187 8.39 6.87 15.69
N LEU A 188 7.88 6.87 14.45
CA LEU A 188 6.93 7.90 14.00
C LEU A 188 5.63 7.85 14.80
N GLY A 189 5.12 6.66 15.11
CA GLY A 189 4.01 6.47 16.03
C GLY A 189 4.31 7.01 17.42
N LEU A 190 5.48 6.71 17.98
CA LEU A 190 5.95 7.22 19.27
C LEU A 190 6.04 8.76 19.28
N ASN A 191 6.53 9.37 18.20
CA ASN A 191 6.57 10.82 18.06
C ASN A 191 5.17 11.45 18.19
N ARG A 192 4.17 10.88 17.51
CA ARG A 192 2.77 11.33 17.63
C ARG A 192 2.21 11.14 19.04
N ALA A 193 2.54 10.00 19.68
CA ALA A 193 2.16 9.75 21.06
C ALA A 193 2.72 10.84 22.00
N THR A 194 3.98 11.24 21.79
CA THR A 194 4.64 12.28 22.59
C THR A 194 3.95 13.65 22.45
N GLU A 195 3.47 13.99 21.26
CA GLU A 195 2.76 15.25 20.99
C GLU A 195 1.36 15.30 21.58
N LYS A 196 0.67 14.15 21.62
CA LYS A 196 -0.73 14.06 22.06
C LYS A 196 -0.89 13.59 23.51
N PHE A 197 0.19 13.22 24.18
CA PHE A 197 0.14 12.71 25.55
C PHE A 197 -0.26 13.80 26.56
N ASP A 198 -1.22 13.49 27.42
CA ASP A 198 -1.67 14.34 28.51
C ASP A 198 -1.23 13.77 29.87
N PRO A 199 -0.24 14.40 30.53
CA PRO A 199 0.27 13.92 31.81
C PRO A 199 -0.73 14.07 32.96
N ASP A 200 -1.72 14.97 32.84
CA ASP A 200 -2.68 15.27 33.90
C ASP A 200 -3.73 14.16 34.06
N LYS A 201 -3.84 13.25 33.09
CA LYS A 201 -4.74 12.08 33.15
C LYS A 201 -4.25 10.94 34.07
N GLY A 202 -3.05 10.99 34.58
CA GLY A 202 -2.48 10.05 35.54
C GLY A 202 -2.12 8.65 34.99
N TYR A 203 -2.11 8.46 33.64
CA TYR A 203 -1.66 7.21 33.01
C TYR A 203 -0.16 7.27 32.71
N LYS A 204 0.50 6.09 32.70
CA LYS A 204 1.89 5.98 32.26
C LYS A 204 1.97 6.26 30.76
N PHE A 205 3.03 6.94 30.34
CA PHE A 205 3.29 7.24 28.93
C PHE A 205 3.35 5.98 28.06
N SER A 206 3.97 4.91 28.56
CA SER A 206 4.12 3.64 27.85
C SER A 206 2.77 3.02 27.41
N THR A 207 1.73 3.13 28.26
CA THR A 207 0.39 2.62 27.96
C THR A 207 -0.25 3.36 26.79
N TYR A 208 -0.09 4.69 26.74
CA TYR A 208 -0.59 5.50 25.65
C TYR A 208 0.23 5.33 24.37
N ALA A 209 1.54 5.34 24.47
CA ALA A 209 2.47 5.20 23.35
C ALA A 209 2.33 3.84 22.63
N TYR A 210 2.01 2.79 23.38
CA TYR A 210 1.81 1.44 22.83
C TYR A 210 0.85 1.42 21.63
N TRP A 211 -0.28 2.09 21.74
CA TRP A 211 -1.31 2.14 20.70
C TRP A 211 -0.84 2.86 19.45
N TRP A 212 -0.15 3.98 19.60
CA TRP A 212 0.39 4.72 18.47
C TRP A 212 1.51 3.99 17.74
N ILE A 213 2.40 3.35 18.51
CA ILE A 213 3.47 2.53 17.97
C ILE A 213 2.89 1.34 17.19
N ARG A 214 1.95 0.61 17.80
CA ARG A 214 1.27 -0.51 17.16
C ARG A 214 0.55 -0.07 15.89
N GLN A 215 -0.15 1.03 15.93
CA GLN A 215 -0.85 1.59 14.78
C GLN A 215 0.12 1.92 13.63
N GLY A 216 1.24 2.58 13.92
CA GLY A 216 2.29 2.84 12.92
C GLY A 216 2.77 1.55 12.26
N ILE A 217 3.19 0.58 13.05
CA ILE A 217 3.72 -0.71 12.58
C ILE A 217 2.67 -1.48 11.75
N THR A 218 1.44 -1.63 12.25
CA THR A 218 0.40 -2.39 11.54
C THR A 218 -0.01 -1.73 10.23
N ARG A 219 -0.04 -0.40 10.19
CA ARG A 219 -0.33 0.35 8.98
C ARG A 219 0.75 0.16 7.91
N THR A 220 2.00 0.21 8.29
CA THR A 220 3.13 -0.02 7.36
C THR A 220 3.11 -1.44 6.82
N ILE A 221 2.85 -2.44 7.67
CA ILE A 221 2.68 -3.81 7.19
C ILE A 221 1.53 -3.92 6.19
N ALA A 222 0.41 -3.25 6.41
CA ALA A 222 -0.71 -3.27 5.48
C ALA A 222 -0.37 -2.62 4.13
N ASN A 223 0.48 -1.58 4.13
CA ASN A 223 0.87 -0.83 2.94
C ASN A 223 2.00 -1.48 2.15
N ASP A 224 3.05 -1.95 2.83
CA ASP A 224 4.36 -2.20 2.23
C ASP A 224 4.80 -3.67 2.28
N ALA A 225 4.04 -4.54 3.01
CA ALA A 225 4.40 -5.96 3.12
C ALA A 225 4.21 -6.77 1.82
N ARG A 226 3.64 -6.18 0.76
CA ARG A 226 3.35 -6.86 -0.50
C ARG A 226 3.93 -6.11 -1.69
N THR A 227 4.49 -6.83 -2.64
CA THR A 227 4.97 -6.29 -3.92
C THR A 227 3.84 -5.56 -4.68
N ILE A 228 2.63 -6.12 -4.66
CA ILE A 228 1.43 -5.48 -5.18
C ILE A 228 0.60 -5.03 -3.99
N ARG A 229 0.55 -3.71 -3.77
CA ARG A 229 -0.18 -3.10 -2.65
C ARG A 229 -1.68 -3.43 -2.72
N LEU A 230 -2.26 -3.74 -1.57
CA LEU A 230 -3.70 -3.93 -1.41
C LEU A 230 -4.32 -2.77 -0.63
N PRO A 231 -5.58 -2.40 -0.93
CA PRO A 231 -6.33 -1.46 -0.09
C PRO A 231 -6.49 -1.98 1.34
N ILE A 232 -6.49 -1.06 2.33
CA ILE A 232 -6.50 -1.40 3.76
C ILE A 232 -7.71 -2.27 4.12
N HIS A 233 -8.90 -1.94 3.61
CA HIS A 233 -10.12 -2.73 3.87
C HIS A 233 -10.04 -4.19 3.40
N ILE A 234 -9.25 -4.47 2.34
CA ILE A 234 -9.00 -5.86 1.88
C ILE A 234 -8.03 -6.55 2.83
N VAL A 235 -7.00 -5.86 3.31
CA VAL A 235 -6.07 -6.41 4.31
C VAL A 235 -6.81 -6.76 5.61
N GLU A 236 -7.72 -5.91 6.07
CA GLU A 236 -8.58 -6.18 7.23
C GLU A 236 -9.46 -7.41 7.01
N LYS A 237 -10.14 -7.53 5.85
CA LYS A 237 -10.91 -8.72 5.49
C LYS A 237 -10.05 -9.99 5.49
N LEU A 238 -8.82 -9.91 4.95
CA LEU A 238 -7.86 -11.03 4.97
C LEU A 238 -7.43 -11.38 6.40
N ASN A 239 -7.25 -10.41 7.29
CA ASN A 239 -6.94 -10.66 8.70
C ASN A 239 -8.13 -11.30 9.43
N LYS A 240 -9.36 -10.83 9.19
CA LYS A 240 -10.60 -11.47 9.71
C LYS A 240 -10.72 -12.90 9.20
N LEU A 241 -10.48 -13.15 7.91
CA LEU A 241 -10.47 -14.51 7.33
C LEU A 241 -9.43 -15.42 8.01
N LYS A 242 -8.22 -14.90 8.24
CA LYS A 242 -7.16 -15.66 8.92
C LYS A 242 -7.54 -16.00 10.36
N LYS A 243 -8.19 -15.07 11.07
CA LYS A 243 -8.66 -15.27 12.43
C LYS A 243 -9.78 -16.32 12.45
N ALA A 244 -10.84 -16.14 11.66
CA ALA A 244 -11.96 -17.07 11.57
C ALA A 244 -11.52 -18.51 11.20
N HIS A 245 -10.58 -18.63 10.25
CA HIS A 245 -10.01 -19.93 9.88
C HIS A 245 -9.29 -20.62 11.06
N ARG A 246 -8.52 -19.85 11.85
CA ARG A 246 -7.80 -20.36 13.02
C ARG A 246 -8.77 -20.78 14.13
N ASP A 247 -9.77 -19.95 14.41
CA ASP A 247 -10.76 -20.18 15.46
C ASP A 247 -11.63 -21.41 15.12
N LEU A 248 -12.18 -21.47 13.91
CA LEU A 248 -12.94 -22.64 13.44
C LEU A 248 -12.10 -23.93 13.41
N ARG A 249 -10.82 -23.84 13.01
CA ARG A 249 -9.93 -25.01 13.04
C ARG A 249 -9.70 -25.53 14.46
N ARG A 250 -9.59 -24.63 15.44
CA ARG A 250 -9.45 -24.99 16.84
C ARG A 250 -10.73 -25.66 17.37
N ASP A 251 -11.90 -25.10 17.03
CA ASP A 251 -13.17 -25.56 17.54
C ASP A 251 -13.62 -26.87 16.87
N LEU A 252 -13.43 -27.00 15.57
CA LEU A 252 -13.83 -28.19 14.80
C LEU A 252 -12.76 -29.30 14.80
N GLN A 253 -11.52 -29.03 15.25
CA GLN A 253 -10.37 -29.95 15.21
C GLN A 253 -10.05 -30.48 13.80
N ARG A 254 -10.56 -29.80 12.74
CA ARG A 254 -10.29 -30.06 11.32
C ARG A 254 -10.21 -28.76 10.53
N ASN A 255 -9.77 -28.84 9.29
CA ASN A 255 -9.82 -27.66 8.41
C ASN A 255 -11.28 -27.31 8.12
N PRO A 256 -11.69 -26.03 8.29
CA PRO A 256 -13.04 -25.58 7.99
C PRO A 256 -13.31 -25.61 6.47
N THR A 257 -14.55 -25.91 6.10
CA THR A 257 -15.00 -25.83 4.70
C THR A 257 -15.23 -24.39 4.28
N GLU A 258 -15.29 -24.15 2.93
CA GLU A 258 -15.57 -22.81 2.40
C GLU A 258 -16.92 -22.26 2.88
N GLN A 259 -17.92 -23.14 3.02
CA GLN A 259 -19.26 -22.75 3.51
C GLN A 259 -19.23 -22.30 4.97
N GLU A 260 -18.54 -23.05 5.84
CA GLU A 260 -18.37 -22.69 7.26
C GLU A 260 -17.63 -21.35 7.42
N LEU A 261 -16.59 -21.13 6.62
CA LEU A 261 -15.86 -19.86 6.61
C LEU A 261 -16.72 -18.70 6.10
N ALA A 262 -17.53 -18.92 5.07
CA ALA A 262 -18.43 -17.92 4.52
C ALA A 262 -19.50 -17.50 5.56
N ILE A 263 -20.07 -18.46 6.28
CA ILE A 263 -21.04 -18.21 7.36
C ILE A 263 -20.37 -17.42 8.50
N ALA A 264 -19.16 -17.84 8.93
CA ALA A 264 -18.46 -17.18 10.04
C ALA A 264 -18.03 -15.74 9.74
N LEU A 265 -17.88 -15.39 8.46
CA LEU A 265 -17.49 -14.05 8.00
C LEU A 265 -18.66 -13.21 7.49
N ASP A 266 -19.86 -13.77 7.45
CA ASP A 266 -21.07 -13.16 6.88
C ASP A 266 -20.85 -12.66 5.43
N VAL A 267 -20.27 -13.53 4.58
CA VAL A 267 -19.97 -13.25 3.16
C VAL A 267 -20.47 -14.39 2.28
N THR A 268 -20.70 -14.09 0.99
CA THR A 268 -21.02 -15.15 0.02
C THR A 268 -19.79 -16.00 -0.30
N VAL A 269 -19.99 -17.25 -0.73
CA VAL A 269 -18.92 -18.18 -1.10
C VAL A 269 -18.07 -17.61 -2.25
N ASP A 270 -18.69 -16.89 -3.21
CA ASP A 270 -17.98 -16.28 -4.33
C ASP A 270 -17.08 -15.11 -3.88
N GLN A 271 -17.55 -14.31 -2.92
CA GLN A 271 -16.73 -13.27 -2.29
C GLN A 271 -15.56 -13.87 -1.51
N LEU A 272 -15.79 -14.98 -0.81
CA LEU A 272 -14.74 -15.70 -0.11
C LEU A 272 -13.66 -16.21 -1.08
N ARG A 273 -14.06 -16.82 -2.21
CA ARG A 273 -13.14 -17.29 -3.24
C ARG A 273 -12.32 -16.14 -3.84
N SER A 274 -12.94 -15.00 -4.11
CA SER A 274 -12.25 -13.79 -4.56
C SER A 274 -11.21 -13.31 -3.54
N LEU A 275 -11.53 -13.30 -2.25
CA LEU A 275 -10.59 -12.96 -1.18
C LEU A 275 -9.43 -13.97 -1.10
N GLN A 276 -9.70 -15.27 -1.30
CA GLN A 276 -8.66 -16.30 -1.32
C GLN A 276 -7.71 -16.13 -2.51
N GLN A 277 -8.20 -15.71 -3.68
CA GLN A 277 -7.34 -15.41 -4.84
C GLN A 277 -6.42 -14.22 -4.55
N VAL A 278 -6.96 -13.13 -3.99
CA VAL A 278 -6.19 -11.93 -3.63
C VAL A 278 -5.17 -12.22 -2.52
N ARG A 279 -5.41 -13.24 -1.67
CA ARG A 279 -4.49 -13.66 -0.62
C ARG A 279 -3.16 -14.19 -1.16
N ARG A 280 -3.12 -14.72 -2.38
CA ARG A 280 -1.90 -15.27 -2.98
C ARG A 280 -0.82 -14.20 -3.05
N ARG A 281 0.42 -14.60 -2.81
CA ARG A 281 1.60 -13.75 -2.96
C ARG A 281 2.28 -14.05 -4.28
N SER A 282 2.92 -13.05 -4.88
CA SER A 282 3.79 -13.26 -6.03
C SER A 282 4.99 -14.13 -5.66
N LEU A 283 5.41 -14.98 -6.57
CA LEU A 283 6.63 -15.78 -6.49
C LEU A 283 7.72 -15.10 -7.32
N SER A 284 8.98 -15.24 -6.88
CA SER A 284 10.12 -14.79 -7.68
C SER A 284 10.30 -15.68 -8.91
N LEU A 285 10.52 -15.06 -10.07
CA LEU A 285 10.83 -15.80 -11.30
C LEU A 285 12.21 -16.50 -11.22
N ASN A 286 13.11 -15.98 -10.41
CA ASN A 286 14.43 -16.58 -10.15
C ASN A 286 14.36 -17.69 -9.07
N HIS A 287 13.16 -18.09 -8.67
CA HIS A 287 13.02 -19.21 -7.74
C HIS A 287 13.45 -20.51 -8.41
N ARG A 288 14.43 -21.18 -7.81
CA ARG A 288 14.95 -22.47 -8.33
C ARG A 288 13.94 -23.58 -8.10
N VAL A 289 13.69 -24.35 -9.14
CA VAL A 289 12.70 -25.44 -9.15
C VAL A 289 13.39 -26.75 -9.50
N GLY A 290 13.19 -27.76 -8.66
CA GLY A 290 13.72 -29.11 -8.90
C GLY A 290 14.76 -29.57 -7.90
N LYS A 291 15.14 -30.86 -7.97
CA LYS A 291 16.11 -31.46 -7.08
C LYS A 291 17.58 -31.13 -7.43
N GLY A 292 17.84 -30.50 -8.59
CA GLY A 292 19.17 -30.13 -9.09
C GLY A 292 19.56 -28.66 -8.86
N GLU A 293 18.62 -27.82 -8.40
CA GLU A 293 18.82 -26.38 -8.07
C GLU A 293 19.30 -25.48 -9.24
N ASP A 294 19.42 -25.96 -10.47
CA ASP A 294 19.99 -25.20 -11.58
C ASP A 294 18.94 -24.53 -12.47
N THR A 295 17.67 -25.01 -12.46
CA THR A 295 16.60 -24.48 -13.30
C THR A 295 15.79 -23.41 -12.58
N GLU A 296 15.70 -22.21 -13.15
CA GLU A 296 14.87 -21.14 -12.63
C GLU A 296 13.42 -21.27 -13.14
N LEU A 297 12.44 -20.79 -12.33
CA LEU A 297 11.03 -20.78 -12.70
C LEU A 297 10.79 -20.04 -14.02
N MET A 298 11.58 -19.00 -14.30
CA MET A 298 11.50 -18.22 -15.53
C MET A 298 11.76 -19.06 -16.78
N GLU A 299 12.65 -20.04 -16.72
CA GLU A 299 12.99 -20.92 -17.84
C GLU A 299 11.86 -21.91 -18.20
N LEU A 300 10.99 -22.20 -17.22
CA LEU A 300 9.86 -23.11 -17.39
C LEU A 300 8.59 -22.41 -17.90
N LEU A 301 8.55 -21.07 -17.87
CA LEU A 301 7.39 -20.32 -18.30
C LEU A 301 7.39 -20.07 -19.79
N GLU A 302 6.30 -20.46 -20.45
CA GLU A 302 6.07 -20.19 -21.87
C GLU A 302 5.79 -18.70 -22.11
N ASP A 303 6.44 -18.12 -23.13
CA ASP A 303 6.11 -16.77 -23.60
C ASP A 303 4.84 -16.78 -24.45
N SER A 304 3.71 -16.52 -23.83
CA SER A 304 2.40 -16.49 -24.50
C SER A 304 2.23 -15.30 -25.47
N LYS A 305 3.13 -14.33 -25.49
CA LYS A 305 3.08 -13.17 -26.40
C LYS A 305 3.80 -13.41 -27.70
N THR A 306 4.79 -14.29 -27.71
CA THR A 306 5.53 -14.63 -28.93
C THR A 306 4.68 -15.58 -29.76
N GLN A 307 4.42 -15.19 -31.02
CA GLN A 307 3.71 -16.04 -31.97
C GLN A 307 4.52 -17.27 -32.29
N THR A 308 3.90 -18.45 -32.28
CA THR A 308 4.55 -19.68 -32.73
C THR A 308 4.90 -19.59 -34.22
N PRO A 309 5.97 -20.27 -34.69
CA PRO A 309 6.30 -20.31 -36.11
C PRO A 309 5.13 -20.75 -36.99
N GLU A 310 4.34 -21.71 -36.52
CA GLU A 310 3.14 -22.21 -37.21
C GLU A 310 2.07 -21.14 -37.36
N SER A 311 1.85 -20.34 -36.28
CA SER A 311 0.91 -19.22 -36.31
C SER A 311 1.34 -18.15 -37.32
N LYS A 312 2.65 -17.82 -37.37
CA LYS A 312 3.22 -16.88 -38.35
C LYS A 312 3.05 -17.36 -39.77
N ILE A 313 3.33 -18.65 -40.04
CA ILE A 313 3.15 -19.25 -41.38
C ILE A 313 1.69 -19.21 -41.77
N SER A 314 0.80 -19.63 -40.87
CA SER A 314 -0.65 -19.60 -41.11
C SER A 314 -1.17 -18.18 -41.41
N GLU A 315 -0.71 -17.19 -40.69
CA GLU A 315 -1.07 -15.78 -40.94
C GLU A 315 -0.53 -15.31 -42.31
N THR A 316 0.70 -15.66 -42.64
CA THR A 316 1.30 -15.29 -43.92
C THR A 316 0.55 -15.95 -45.09
N MET A 317 0.22 -17.22 -44.99
CA MET A 317 -0.57 -17.95 -46.01
C MET A 317 -1.98 -17.36 -46.13
N MET A 318 -2.63 -17.02 -45.01
CA MET A 318 -3.93 -16.35 -45.02
C MET A 318 -3.86 -15.00 -45.74
N ARG A 319 -2.84 -14.20 -45.49
CA ARG A 319 -2.64 -12.88 -46.15
C ARG A 319 -2.39 -13.04 -47.64
N GLN A 320 -1.61 -14.05 -48.05
CA GLN A 320 -1.38 -14.37 -49.47
C GLN A 320 -2.68 -14.79 -50.17
N GLU A 321 -3.48 -15.67 -49.56
CA GLU A 321 -4.75 -16.10 -50.10
C GLU A 321 -5.73 -14.94 -50.23
N ILE A 322 -5.84 -14.07 -49.20
CA ILE A 322 -6.66 -12.86 -49.28
C ILE A 322 -6.23 -11.99 -50.47
N THR A 323 -4.92 -11.75 -50.61
CA THR A 323 -4.36 -10.93 -51.69
C THR A 323 -4.63 -11.53 -53.06
N SER A 324 -4.52 -12.84 -53.20
CA SER A 324 -4.85 -13.59 -54.42
C SER A 324 -6.33 -13.43 -54.80
N VAL A 325 -7.23 -13.65 -53.84
CA VAL A 325 -8.65 -13.49 -54.03
C VAL A 325 -9.04 -12.06 -54.42
N LEU A 326 -8.42 -11.05 -53.75
CA LEU A 326 -8.66 -9.64 -54.09
C LEU A 326 -8.22 -9.31 -55.51
N THR A 327 -7.10 -9.88 -55.95
CA THR A 327 -6.57 -9.64 -57.30
C THR A 327 -7.41 -10.30 -58.39
N GLU A 328 -7.96 -11.49 -58.13
CA GLU A 328 -8.80 -12.21 -59.07
C GLU A 328 -10.22 -11.64 -59.23
N VAL A 329 -10.82 -11.15 -58.13
CA VAL A 329 -12.24 -10.81 -58.09
C VAL A 329 -12.49 -9.31 -58.26
N LEU A 330 -11.57 -8.47 -57.82
CA LEU A 330 -11.73 -7.01 -57.85
C LEU A 330 -10.93 -6.35 -58.96
N THR A 331 -11.39 -5.20 -59.42
CA THR A 331 -10.57 -4.34 -60.29
C THR A 331 -9.46 -3.68 -59.45
N GLU A 332 -8.32 -3.30 -60.08
CA GLU A 332 -7.22 -2.62 -59.41
C GLU A 332 -7.67 -1.52 -58.46
N ARG A 333 -8.53 -0.66 -58.94
CA ARG A 333 -9.07 0.47 -58.15
C ARG A 333 -9.95 0.08 -56.97
N GLU A 334 -10.74 -1.01 -57.09
CA GLU A 334 -11.52 -1.60 -56.01
C GLU A 334 -10.60 -2.27 -54.96
N LYS A 335 -9.56 -2.98 -55.41
CA LYS A 335 -8.56 -3.64 -54.62
C LYS A 335 -7.80 -2.62 -53.76
N ASP A 336 -7.27 -1.54 -54.36
CA ASP A 336 -6.50 -0.52 -53.63
C ASP A 336 -7.31 0.16 -52.54
N ILE A 337 -8.58 0.51 -52.85
CA ILE A 337 -9.49 1.11 -51.87
C ILE A 337 -9.75 0.14 -50.72
N ILE A 338 -9.99 -1.13 -50.96
CA ILE A 338 -10.20 -2.14 -49.90
C ILE A 338 -8.92 -2.35 -49.10
N THR A 339 -7.79 -2.43 -49.76
CA THR A 339 -6.48 -2.66 -49.13
C THR A 339 -6.13 -1.52 -48.16
N LEU A 340 -6.31 -0.26 -48.56
CA LEU A 340 -6.08 0.90 -47.68
C LEU A 340 -7.11 0.98 -46.60
N ARG A 341 -8.39 0.75 -46.91
CA ARG A 341 -9.49 0.84 -45.94
C ARG A 341 -9.33 -0.12 -44.77
N TYR A 342 -8.88 -1.36 -45.05
CA TYR A 342 -8.69 -2.41 -44.05
C TYR A 342 -7.25 -2.62 -43.60
N GLY A 343 -6.30 -1.81 -44.10
CA GLY A 343 -4.90 -1.87 -43.67
C GLY A 343 -4.21 -3.18 -44.02
N LEU A 344 -4.56 -3.81 -45.14
CA LEU A 344 -4.03 -5.13 -45.51
C LEU A 344 -2.53 -5.11 -45.84
N THR A 345 -2.00 -3.95 -46.26
CA THR A 345 -0.57 -3.80 -46.60
C THR A 345 0.23 -3.20 -45.45
N THR A 346 -0.26 -2.11 -44.85
CA THR A 346 0.47 -1.32 -43.82
C THR A 346 0.09 -1.68 -42.41
N GLY A 347 -1.03 -2.40 -42.19
CA GLY A 347 -1.60 -2.66 -40.87
C GLY A 347 -2.43 -1.50 -40.33
N GLU A 348 -2.37 -0.32 -40.95
CA GLU A 348 -3.16 0.84 -40.53
C GLU A 348 -4.43 0.99 -41.37
N THR A 349 -5.56 1.15 -40.70
CA THR A 349 -6.87 1.33 -41.35
C THR A 349 -7.14 2.79 -41.60
N HIS A 350 -7.50 3.16 -42.83
CA HIS A 350 -7.85 4.53 -43.20
C HIS A 350 -9.36 4.78 -43.19
N THR A 351 -9.77 6.02 -42.91
CA THR A 351 -11.19 6.44 -42.97
C THR A 351 -11.65 6.60 -44.44
N LEU A 352 -12.97 6.62 -44.66
CA LEU A 352 -13.51 6.84 -46.02
C LEU A 352 -13.12 8.20 -46.61
N GLU A 353 -12.86 9.18 -45.76
CA GLU A 353 -12.49 10.55 -46.14
C GLU A 353 -11.03 10.62 -46.56
N GLU A 354 -10.14 10.00 -45.81
CA GLU A 354 -8.70 9.87 -46.12
C GLU A 354 -8.49 9.10 -47.42
N VAL A 355 -9.17 7.97 -47.58
CA VAL A 355 -9.10 7.19 -48.82
C VAL A 355 -9.65 8.04 -50.00
N GLY A 356 -10.74 8.81 -49.76
CA GLY A 356 -11.26 9.76 -50.71
C GLY A 356 -10.24 10.81 -51.14
N GLY A 357 -9.51 11.37 -50.19
CA GLY A 357 -8.40 12.31 -50.45
C GLY A 357 -7.30 11.71 -51.31
N ILE A 358 -6.86 10.47 -51.01
CA ILE A 358 -5.79 9.78 -51.76
C ILE A 358 -6.19 9.53 -53.23
N PHE A 359 -7.44 9.17 -53.49
CA PHE A 359 -7.92 8.82 -54.84
C PHE A 359 -8.65 9.96 -55.56
N ASN A 360 -8.70 11.15 -54.97
CA ASN A 360 -9.49 12.30 -55.45
C ASN A 360 -10.97 11.96 -55.70
N LEU A 361 -11.60 11.27 -54.76
CA LEU A 361 -12.98 10.84 -54.78
C LEU A 361 -13.78 11.41 -53.61
N SER A 362 -15.09 11.62 -53.78
CA SER A 362 -15.95 11.96 -52.64
C SER A 362 -16.10 10.78 -51.69
N ARG A 363 -16.26 11.06 -50.43
CA ARG A 363 -16.52 10.05 -49.35
C ARG A 363 -17.62 9.05 -49.74
N GLU A 364 -18.70 9.55 -50.29
CA GLU A 364 -19.83 8.71 -50.72
C GLU A 364 -19.46 7.82 -51.91
N ARG A 365 -18.60 8.29 -52.80
CA ARG A 365 -18.13 7.49 -53.92
C ARG A 365 -17.22 6.33 -53.45
N VAL A 366 -16.38 6.58 -52.48
CA VAL A 366 -15.53 5.52 -51.85
C VAL A 366 -16.44 4.48 -51.20
N ARG A 367 -17.49 4.91 -50.48
CA ARG A 367 -18.48 4.02 -49.86
C ARG A 367 -19.20 3.14 -50.86
N GLN A 368 -19.60 3.72 -52.01
CA GLN A 368 -20.25 2.96 -53.08
C GLN A 368 -19.31 1.88 -53.68
N ILE A 369 -18.03 2.25 -53.92
CA ILE A 369 -17.04 1.32 -54.41
C ILE A 369 -16.78 0.21 -53.39
N GLN A 370 -16.62 0.55 -52.10
CA GLN A 370 -16.49 -0.43 -51.04
C GLN A 370 -17.67 -1.39 -51.00
N THR A 371 -18.89 -0.89 -51.04
CA THR A 371 -20.12 -1.71 -51.02
C THR A 371 -20.16 -2.67 -52.21
N LYS A 372 -19.81 -2.18 -53.38
CA LYS A 372 -19.76 -2.98 -54.63
C LYS A 372 -18.68 -4.07 -54.55
N ALA A 373 -17.49 -3.73 -54.06
CA ALA A 373 -16.39 -4.69 -53.85
C ALA A 373 -16.76 -5.76 -52.84
N MET A 374 -17.32 -5.38 -51.66
CA MET A 374 -17.78 -6.35 -50.68
C MET A 374 -18.90 -7.27 -51.19
N ARG A 375 -19.80 -6.78 -52.07
CA ARG A 375 -20.82 -7.61 -52.71
C ARG A 375 -20.19 -8.67 -53.63
N LYS A 376 -19.13 -8.33 -54.37
CA LYS A 376 -18.38 -9.29 -55.20
C LYS A 376 -17.67 -10.37 -54.34
N LEU A 377 -17.05 -9.96 -53.22
CA LEU A 377 -16.37 -10.87 -52.32
C LEU A 377 -17.31 -11.81 -51.54
N ARG A 378 -18.54 -11.41 -51.31
CA ARG A 378 -19.57 -12.25 -50.65
C ARG A 378 -20.19 -13.33 -51.54
N ARG A 379 -19.76 -13.44 -52.79
CA ARG A 379 -20.26 -14.50 -53.67
C ARG A 379 -19.86 -15.90 -53.10
N PRO A 380 -20.77 -16.90 -53.14
CA PRO A 380 -20.50 -18.19 -52.47
C PRO A 380 -19.19 -18.87 -52.90
N GLN A 381 -18.82 -18.74 -54.17
CA GLN A 381 -17.57 -19.30 -54.73
C GLN A 381 -16.33 -18.67 -54.12
N VAL A 382 -16.35 -17.36 -53.84
CA VAL A 382 -15.25 -16.63 -53.22
C VAL A 382 -15.23 -16.87 -51.73
N ALA A 383 -16.41 -16.78 -51.08
CA ALA A 383 -16.57 -16.98 -49.67
C ALA A 383 -16.14 -18.39 -49.21
N SER A 384 -16.37 -19.43 -50.03
CA SER A 384 -15.96 -20.78 -49.67
C SER A 384 -14.43 -20.97 -49.57
N ARG A 385 -13.64 -20.25 -50.38
CA ARG A 385 -12.17 -20.26 -50.29
C ARG A 385 -11.64 -19.66 -49.02
N LEU A 386 -12.25 -18.56 -48.57
CA LEU A 386 -11.85 -17.85 -47.35
C LEU A 386 -12.41 -18.48 -46.06
N LYS A 387 -13.49 -19.26 -46.18
CA LYS A 387 -14.17 -19.89 -45.03
C LYS A 387 -13.27 -20.86 -44.26
N GLY A 388 -12.31 -21.53 -44.93
CA GLY A 388 -11.36 -22.44 -44.31
C GLY A 388 -10.40 -21.74 -43.32
N TRP A 389 -10.25 -20.42 -43.42
CA TRP A 389 -9.38 -19.63 -42.55
C TRP A 389 -10.13 -19.02 -41.36
N LEU A 390 -11.44 -19.11 -41.33
CA LEU A 390 -12.26 -18.67 -40.18
C LEU A 390 -12.33 -19.84 -39.18
N LYS A 391 -11.56 -19.74 -38.08
CA LYS A 391 -11.68 -20.65 -36.93
C LYS A 391 -12.81 -20.22 -36.03
#